data_85e1313d222c9df6f9bfe438591186ab
#
_entry.id   85e1313d222c9df6f9bfe438591186ab
#
_cell.length_a   1.000
_cell.length_b   1.000
_cell.length_c   1.000
_cell.angle_alpha   90.00
_cell.angle_beta   90.00
_cell.angle_gamma   90.00
#
_symmetry.space_group_name_H-M   'P 1'
#
loop_
_entity.id
_entity.type
_entity.pdbx_description
1 polymer ?
#
loop_
_entity_poly.entity_id
_entity_poly.type
_entity_poly.pdbx_seq_one_letter_code
_entity_poly.pdbx_strand_id
1 'polypeptide(L)'
;MISLRNVRFGYGPGPAALVCESFDIPAGVTLLLGPNGAGKSTLLKLLAGVEQPVSGTVTINGHDLWRHEVAARSALAYVPEHPDLIPYATVGEVLGLVCRLRSRPVDDGARALALVGLEGLGDRSVRELSMGQRRRAVLAAAFVGEPTTLLLDEPLESMDRAMRTWLTAWITEASERGATVVVATHDIEPFVGLAKRAVVVTRDTPELVEPLPPDVSARARLLDASARGVMVV
;
A
#
# COMPACT_ATOMS: atom_id res chain seq x y z
N MET A 1 0.68 9.38 8.98
CA MET A 1 1.72 10.18 8.27
C MET A 1 2.96 9.31 8.09
N ILE A 2 3.53 9.31 6.88
CA ILE A 2 4.81 8.66 6.56
C ILE A 2 5.85 9.75 6.33
N SER A 3 7.06 9.60 6.89
CA SER A 3 8.15 10.55 6.64
C SER A 3 9.41 9.84 6.20
N LEU A 4 10.04 10.34 5.14
CA LEU A 4 11.34 9.90 4.65
C LEU A 4 12.37 11.01 4.88
N ARG A 5 13.58 10.64 5.30
CA ARG A 5 14.68 11.59 5.55
C ARG A 5 15.99 11.05 5.00
N ASN A 6 16.44 11.62 3.88
CA ASN A 6 17.72 11.32 3.22
C ASN A 6 17.93 9.82 3.00
N VAL A 7 16.92 9.12 2.51
CA VAL A 7 16.91 7.66 2.34
C VAL A 7 17.74 7.24 1.13
N ARG A 8 18.64 6.29 1.31
CA ARG A 8 19.37 5.61 0.24
C ARG A 8 19.21 4.11 0.40
N PHE A 9 18.91 3.44 -0.70
CA PHE A 9 18.74 1.99 -0.73
C PHE A 9 19.42 1.37 -1.95
N GLY A 10 19.92 0.15 -1.81
CA GLY A 10 20.48 -0.67 -2.89
C GLY A 10 20.46 -2.14 -2.52
N TYR A 11 20.24 -3.02 -3.49
CA TYR A 11 20.15 -4.47 -3.28
C TYR A 11 21.51 -5.17 -3.11
N GLY A 12 22.60 -4.42 -3.03
CA GLY A 12 23.95 -4.99 -2.89
C GLY A 12 25.05 -3.95 -3.11
N PRO A 13 26.32 -4.36 -3.30
CA PRO A 13 27.44 -3.47 -3.53
C PRO A 13 27.41 -2.91 -4.96
N GLY A 14 26.50 -1.99 -5.23
CA GLY A 14 26.30 -1.36 -6.53
C GLY A 14 25.75 0.05 -6.39
N PRO A 15 25.34 0.69 -7.49
CA PRO A 15 24.65 1.97 -7.42
C PRO A 15 23.38 1.85 -6.60
N ALA A 16 22.98 2.93 -5.95
CA ALA A 16 21.75 2.96 -5.20
C ALA A 16 20.55 2.70 -6.15
N ALA A 17 19.67 1.78 -5.76
CA ALA A 17 18.43 1.49 -6.47
C ALA A 17 17.33 2.51 -6.14
N LEU A 18 17.54 3.34 -5.11
CA LEU A 18 16.65 4.43 -4.75
C LEU A 18 17.41 5.47 -3.92
N VAL A 19 17.27 6.73 -4.31
CA VAL A 19 17.77 7.89 -3.56
C VAL A 19 16.62 8.85 -3.37
N CYS A 20 16.26 9.09 -2.14
CA CYS A 20 15.13 9.94 -1.78
C CYS A 20 15.62 11.05 -0.85
N GLU A 21 15.37 12.28 -1.22
CA GLU A 21 15.50 13.42 -0.33
C GLU A 21 14.47 13.33 0.82
N SER A 22 14.16 14.42 1.45
CA SER A 22 13.24 14.42 2.58
C SER A 22 11.88 14.92 2.14
N PHE A 23 10.84 14.10 2.33
CA PHE A 23 9.45 14.51 2.18
C PHE A 23 8.52 13.74 3.13
N ASP A 24 7.31 14.25 3.27
CA ASP A 24 6.25 13.67 4.09
C ASP A 24 5.05 13.28 3.23
N ILE A 25 4.43 12.14 3.55
CA ILE A 25 3.15 11.72 2.98
C ILE A 25 2.11 11.79 4.11
N PRO A 26 1.32 12.86 4.19
CA PRO A 26 0.28 13.02 5.19
C PRO A 26 -0.96 12.14 4.88
N ALA A 27 -1.99 12.23 5.74
CA ALA A 27 -3.27 11.55 5.53
C ALA A 27 -3.89 11.90 4.17
N GLY A 28 -4.63 10.95 3.62
CA GLY A 28 -5.23 11.04 2.29
C GLY A 28 -4.64 10.02 1.31
N VAL A 29 -5.19 9.98 0.11
CA VAL A 29 -4.73 9.09 -0.96
C VAL A 29 -3.57 9.75 -1.73
N THR A 30 -2.46 9.04 -1.80
CA THR A 30 -1.26 9.38 -2.57
C THR A 30 -1.05 8.33 -3.64
N LEU A 31 -0.96 8.73 -4.90
CA LEU A 31 -0.58 7.82 -5.98
C LEU A 31 0.94 7.75 -6.10
N LEU A 32 1.46 6.54 -6.22
CA LEU A 32 2.87 6.28 -6.49
C LEU A 32 3.00 5.92 -7.97
N LEU A 33 3.56 6.82 -8.75
CA LEU A 33 3.57 6.79 -10.21
C LEU A 33 5.00 6.70 -10.76
N GLY A 34 5.12 6.32 -12.01
CA GLY A 34 6.37 6.20 -12.74
C GLY A 34 6.38 4.99 -13.67
N PRO A 35 7.29 4.93 -14.62
CA PRO A 35 7.40 3.81 -15.56
C PRO A 35 7.73 2.49 -14.85
N ASN A 36 7.56 1.39 -15.59
CA ASN A 36 7.98 0.07 -15.07
C ASN A 36 9.48 0.05 -14.82
N GLY A 37 9.88 -0.54 -13.69
CA GLY A 37 11.28 -0.58 -13.26
C GLY A 37 11.80 0.71 -12.61
N ALA A 38 10.99 1.76 -12.47
CA ALA A 38 11.42 3.04 -11.85
C ALA A 38 11.64 2.97 -10.32
N GLY A 39 11.37 1.83 -9.67
CA GLY A 39 11.57 1.69 -8.22
C GLY A 39 10.32 1.85 -7.37
N LYS A 40 9.10 1.89 -7.94
CA LYS A 40 7.83 2.03 -7.17
C LYS A 40 7.69 0.95 -6.09
N SER A 41 7.77 -0.33 -6.47
CA SER A 41 7.65 -1.44 -5.51
C SER A 41 8.81 -1.46 -4.52
N THR A 42 10.01 -1.01 -4.92
CA THR A 42 11.16 -0.82 -4.00
C THR A 42 10.82 0.22 -2.94
N LEU A 43 10.27 1.37 -3.36
CA LEU A 43 9.84 2.40 -2.41
C LEU A 43 8.74 1.88 -1.48
N LEU A 44 7.71 1.17 -2.00
CA LEU A 44 6.68 0.56 -1.14
C LEU A 44 7.27 -0.43 -0.13
N LYS A 45 8.22 -1.28 -0.54
CA LYS A 45 8.91 -2.22 0.38
C LYS A 45 9.70 -1.50 1.47
N LEU A 46 10.36 -0.38 1.15
CA LEU A 46 11.02 0.47 2.13
C LEU A 46 10.01 1.09 3.11
N LEU A 47 8.90 1.63 2.61
CA LEU A 47 7.82 2.19 3.44
C LEU A 47 7.13 1.13 4.30
N ALA A 48 7.09 -0.13 3.83
CA ALA A 48 6.54 -1.27 4.56
C ALA A 48 7.49 -1.87 5.60
N GLY A 49 8.77 -1.45 5.59
CA GLY A 49 9.82 -2.05 6.43
C GLY A 49 10.21 -3.47 6.00
N VAL A 50 9.91 -3.85 4.76
CA VAL A 50 10.36 -5.12 4.15
C VAL A 50 11.83 -5.02 3.76
N GLU A 51 12.23 -3.88 3.22
CA GLU A 51 13.61 -3.56 2.88
C GLU A 51 14.13 -2.47 3.82
N GLN A 52 15.38 -2.58 4.24
CA GLN A 52 16.03 -1.62 5.12
C GLN A 52 16.93 -0.67 4.31
N PRO A 53 16.84 0.66 4.50
CA PRO A 53 17.71 1.59 3.81
C PRO A 53 19.16 1.46 4.30
N VAL A 54 20.12 1.70 3.41
CA VAL A 54 21.54 1.78 3.74
C VAL A 54 21.83 3.01 4.61
N SER A 55 21.11 4.09 4.36
CA SER A 55 21.17 5.32 5.17
C SER A 55 19.86 6.07 5.12
N GLY A 56 19.69 7.00 6.04
CA GLY A 56 18.43 7.75 6.21
C GLY A 56 17.46 7.06 7.14
N THR A 57 16.25 7.62 7.25
CA THR A 57 15.19 7.08 8.12
C THR A 57 13.84 7.11 7.44
N VAL A 58 13.01 6.10 7.76
CA VAL A 58 11.60 6.08 7.42
C VAL A 58 10.81 5.95 8.71
N THR A 59 9.84 6.85 8.91
CA THR A 59 8.97 6.81 10.09
C THR A 59 7.51 6.67 9.68
N ILE A 60 6.76 5.91 10.48
CA ILE A 60 5.30 5.77 10.37
C ILE A 60 4.70 6.34 11.65
N ASN A 61 3.86 7.36 11.52
CA ASN A 61 3.23 8.06 12.64
C ASN A 61 4.25 8.50 13.72
N GLY A 62 5.44 8.94 13.28
CA GLY A 62 6.53 9.38 14.16
C GLY A 62 7.42 8.27 14.72
N HIS A 63 7.12 7.00 14.46
CA HIS A 63 7.92 5.86 14.90
C HIS A 63 8.84 5.39 13.78
N ASP A 64 10.14 5.30 14.06
CA ASP A 64 11.13 4.76 13.12
C ASP A 64 10.88 3.27 12.86
N LEU A 65 10.85 2.87 11.59
CA LEU A 65 10.47 1.52 11.16
C LEU A 65 11.41 0.41 11.68
N TRP A 66 12.65 0.75 12.01
CA TRP A 66 13.64 -0.24 12.48
C TRP A 66 14.02 -0.07 13.95
N ARG A 67 13.90 1.14 14.51
CA ARG A 67 14.18 1.38 15.93
C ARG A 67 12.96 1.18 16.82
N HIS A 68 11.76 1.42 16.29
CA HIS A 68 10.47 1.29 16.99
C HIS A 68 9.52 0.40 16.20
N GLU A 69 10.02 -0.75 15.74
CA GLU A 69 9.39 -1.65 14.77
C GLU A 69 7.95 -2.00 15.13
N VAL A 70 7.69 -2.44 16.35
CA VAL A 70 6.35 -2.84 16.79
C VAL A 70 5.36 -1.67 16.71
N ALA A 71 5.75 -0.49 17.19
CA ALA A 71 4.89 0.69 17.18
C ALA A 71 4.62 1.18 15.75
N ALA A 72 5.65 1.19 14.90
CA ALA A 72 5.51 1.60 13.50
C ALA A 72 4.62 0.63 12.70
N ARG A 73 4.84 -0.69 12.85
CA ARG A 73 4.12 -1.72 12.07
C ARG A 73 2.70 -2.00 12.57
N SER A 74 2.38 -1.70 13.83
CA SER A 74 1.03 -1.90 14.36
C SER A 74 -0.04 -1.10 13.61
N ALA A 75 0.34 0.05 13.08
CA ALA A 75 -0.54 0.95 12.32
C ALA A 75 -0.46 0.76 10.80
N LEU A 76 0.38 -0.17 10.32
CA LEU A 76 0.73 -0.33 8.91
C LEU A 76 0.13 -1.60 8.33
N ALA A 77 -0.44 -1.51 7.12
CA ALA A 77 -0.71 -2.65 6.26
C ALA A 77 -0.04 -2.48 4.90
N TYR A 78 0.55 -3.54 4.40
CA TYR A 78 1.13 -3.62 3.07
C TYR A 78 0.52 -4.78 2.28
N VAL A 79 0.01 -4.47 1.09
CA VAL A 79 -0.50 -5.45 0.12
C VAL A 79 0.41 -5.36 -1.11
N PRO A 80 1.29 -6.35 -1.32
CA PRO A 80 2.13 -6.40 -2.52
C PRO A 80 1.33 -6.78 -3.76
N GLU A 81 1.86 -6.51 -4.94
CA GLU A 81 1.28 -6.88 -6.23
C GLU A 81 1.00 -8.39 -6.32
N HIS A 82 1.97 -9.20 -5.91
CA HIS A 82 1.89 -10.66 -5.90
C HIS A 82 1.95 -11.17 -4.44
N PRO A 83 0.81 -11.08 -3.71
CA PRO A 83 0.79 -11.54 -2.34
C PRO A 83 0.74 -13.06 -2.29
N ASP A 84 1.54 -13.64 -1.42
CA ASP A 84 1.49 -15.07 -1.13
C ASP A 84 1.09 -15.29 0.32
N LEU A 85 0.10 -16.15 0.53
CA LEU A 85 -0.32 -16.61 1.84
C LEU A 85 0.16 -18.05 2.03
N ILE A 86 0.32 -18.46 3.28
CA ILE A 86 0.73 -19.83 3.62
C ILE A 86 -0.28 -20.82 3.03
N PRO A 87 0.08 -21.62 2.00
CA PRO A 87 -0.89 -22.36 1.19
C PRO A 87 -1.63 -23.46 1.96
N TYR A 88 -1.00 -24.04 2.99
CA TYR A 88 -1.56 -25.14 3.78
C TYR A 88 -2.28 -24.66 5.06
N ALA A 89 -2.16 -23.39 5.42
CA ALA A 89 -2.93 -22.82 6.52
C ALA A 89 -4.38 -22.59 6.09
N THR A 90 -5.30 -22.62 7.02
CA THR A 90 -6.65 -22.11 6.80
C THR A 90 -6.66 -20.58 6.79
N VAL A 91 -7.67 -20.00 6.17
CA VAL A 91 -7.82 -18.54 6.16
C VAL A 91 -7.94 -18.00 7.59
N GLY A 92 -8.69 -18.69 8.44
CA GLY A 92 -8.85 -18.34 9.84
C GLY A 92 -7.55 -18.39 10.65
N GLU A 93 -6.68 -19.38 10.38
CA GLU A 93 -5.35 -19.46 11.01
C GLU A 93 -4.46 -18.29 10.60
N VAL A 94 -4.47 -17.91 9.31
CA VAL A 94 -3.72 -16.73 8.82
C VAL A 94 -4.22 -15.47 9.51
N LEU A 95 -5.53 -15.24 9.54
CA LEU A 95 -6.11 -14.06 10.18
C LEU A 95 -5.89 -14.05 11.70
N GLY A 96 -6.01 -15.21 12.35
CA GLY A 96 -5.69 -15.37 13.77
C GLY A 96 -4.23 -15.03 14.08
N LEU A 97 -3.30 -15.40 13.21
CA LEU A 97 -1.89 -14.99 13.33
C LEU A 97 -1.75 -13.46 13.21
N VAL A 98 -2.39 -12.85 12.22
CA VAL A 98 -2.35 -11.39 12.03
C VAL A 98 -2.97 -10.66 13.22
N CYS A 99 -4.09 -11.15 13.77
CA CYS A 99 -4.69 -10.60 14.99
C CYS A 99 -3.70 -10.62 16.17
N ARG A 100 -3.01 -11.75 16.38
CA ARG A 100 -2.00 -11.85 17.43
C ARG A 100 -0.83 -10.89 17.22
N LEU A 101 -0.28 -10.82 15.99
CA LEU A 101 0.84 -9.94 15.67
C LEU A 101 0.49 -8.46 15.86
N ARG A 102 -0.78 -8.09 15.65
CA ARG A 102 -1.27 -6.72 15.83
C ARG A 102 -1.88 -6.46 17.21
N SER A 103 -1.81 -7.42 18.13
CA SER A 103 -2.44 -7.35 19.46
C SER A 103 -3.94 -7.02 19.37
N ARG A 104 -4.64 -7.67 18.43
CA ARG A 104 -6.08 -7.48 18.16
C ARG A 104 -6.88 -8.71 18.61
N PRO A 105 -8.16 -8.52 19.00
CA PRO A 105 -9.07 -9.65 19.25
C PRO A 105 -9.20 -10.55 18.02
N VAL A 106 -9.37 -11.86 18.24
CA VAL A 106 -9.55 -12.84 17.15
C VAL A 106 -10.77 -12.53 16.29
N ASP A 107 -11.81 -11.95 16.89
CA ASP A 107 -13.04 -11.52 16.20
C ASP A 107 -12.78 -10.46 15.10
N ASP A 108 -11.68 -9.71 15.18
CA ASP A 108 -11.29 -8.78 14.12
C ASP A 108 -10.98 -9.53 12.81
N GLY A 109 -10.48 -10.75 12.89
CA GLY A 109 -10.28 -11.62 11.73
C GLY A 109 -11.60 -12.02 11.06
N ALA A 110 -12.61 -12.41 11.86
CA ALA A 110 -13.94 -12.72 11.33
C ALA A 110 -14.61 -11.49 10.70
N ARG A 111 -14.50 -10.33 11.34
CA ARG A 111 -14.97 -9.05 10.77
C ARG A 111 -14.28 -8.71 9.45
N ALA A 112 -12.97 -8.93 9.36
CA ALA A 112 -12.21 -8.68 8.14
C ALA A 112 -12.62 -9.63 7.00
N LEU A 113 -12.95 -10.90 7.30
CA LEU A 113 -13.52 -11.82 6.30
C LEU A 113 -14.90 -11.36 5.80
N ALA A 114 -15.77 -10.94 6.71
CA ALA A 114 -17.07 -10.41 6.35
C ALA A 114 -16.95 -9.18 5.45
N LEU A 115 -16.01 -8.30 5.76
CA LEU A 115 -15.76 -7.08 5.00
C LEU A 115 -15.44 -7.34 3.51
N VAL A 116 -14.78 -8.45 3.21
CA VAL A 116 -14.40 -8.81 1.83
C VAL A 116 -15.30 -9.87 1.19
N GLY A 117 -16.42 -10.23 1.84
CA GLY A 117 -17.41 -11.21 1.35
C GLY A 117 -16.84 -12.65 1.31
N LEU A 118 -16.10 -13.02 2.34
CA LEU A 118 -15.53 -14.37 2.53
C LEU A 118 -16.04 -15.04 3.81
N GLU A 119 -17.22 -14.63 4.30
CA GLU A 119 -17.86 -15.27 5.45
C GLU A 119 -18.01 -16.79 5.19
N GLY A 120 -17.72 -17.59 6.20
CA GLY A 120 -17.79 -19.05 6.11
C GLY A 120 -16.63 -19.72 5.40
N LEU A 121 -15.63 -18.99 4.92
CA LEU A 121 -14.43 -19.57 4.34
C LEU A 121 -13.24 -19.65 5.32
N GLY A 122 -13.45 -19.35 6.58
CA GLY A 122 -12.40 -19.38 7.61
C GLY A 122 -11.68 -20.73 7.73
N ASP A 123 -12.41 -21.83 7.61
CA ASP A 123 -11.88 -23.20 7.72
C ASP A 123 -11.29 -23.74 6.41
N ARG A 124 -11.40 -23.00 5.32
CA ARG A 124 -10.81 -23.38 4.04
C ARG A 124 -9.31 -23.15 4.03
N SER A 125 -8.57 -24.12 3.50
CA SER A 125 -7.14 -23.95 3.22
C SER A 125 -6.95 -22.92 2.10
N VAL A 126 -5.91 -22.07 2.24
CA VAL A 126 -5.59 -21.04 1.24
C VAL A 126 -5.44 -21.61 -0.17
N ARG A 127 -4.87 -22.81 -0.31
CA ARG A 127 -4.70 -23.47 -1.61
C ARG A 127 -6.02 -23.83 -2.31
N GLU A 128 -7.11 -23.97 -1.54
CA GLU A 128 -8.45 -24.32 -2.06
C GLU A 128 -9.22 -23.11 -2.57
N LEU A 129 -8.72 -21.91 -2.29
CA LEU A 129 -9.33 -20.66 -2.72
C LEU A 129 -9.09 -20.42 -4.21
N SER A 130 -10.10 -19.89 -4.91
CA SER A 130 -9.89 -19.30 -6.22
C SER A 130 -8.92 -18.11 -6.15
N MET A 131 -8.37 -17.69 -7.28
CA MET A 131 -7.47 -16.53 -7.32
C MET A 131 -8.13 -15.27 -6.73
N GLY A 132 -9.38 -14.98 -7.08
CA GLY A 132 -10.12 -13.83 -6.54
C GLY A 132 -10.41 -13.97 -5.04
N GLN A 133 -10.73 -15.18 -4.55
CA GLN A 133 -10.90 -15.41 -3.11
C GLN A 133 -9.57 -15.24 -2.36
N ARG A 134 -8.47 -15.73 -2.92
CA ARG A 134 -7.13 -15.56 -2.34
C ARG A 134 -6.75 -14.08 -2.25
N ARG A 135 -6.99 -13.30 -3.31
CA ARG A 135 -6.77 -11.85 -3.30
C ARG A 135 -7.60 -11.14 -2.21
N ARG A 136 -8.88 -11.51 -2.07
CA ARG A 136 -9.74 -11.00 -0.99
C ARG A 136 -9.28 -11.42 0.40
N ALA A 137 -8.77 -12.63 0.58
CA ALA A 137 -8.22 -13.08 1.86
C ALA A 137 -6.96 -12.29 2.26
N VAL A 138 -6.12 -11.91 1.30
CA VAL A 138 -4.98 -11.00 1.54
C VAL A 138 -5.45 -9.62 2.00
N LEU A 139 -6.49 -9.07 1.35
CA LEU A 139 -7.07 -7.79 1.78
C LEU A 139 -7.68 -7.90 3.18
N ALA A 140 -8.39 -8.99 3.50
CA ALA A 140 -8.87 -9.22 4.85
C ALA A 140 -7.72 -9.19 5.87
N ALA A 141 -6.62 -9.90 5.62
CA ALA A 141 -5.44 -9.89 6.48
C ALA A 141 -4.83 -8.48 6.62
N ALA A 142 -4.80 -7.70 5.54
CA ALA A 142 -4.32 -6.32 5.57
C ALA A 142 -5.22 -5.42 6.43
N PHE A 143 -6.55 -5.62 6.41
CA PHE A 143 -7.53 -4.75 7.07
C PHE A 143 -7.82 -5.11 8.54
N VAL A 144 -7.30 -6.22 9.05
CA VAL A 144 -7.43 -6.56 10.48
C VAL A 144 -6.99 -5.37 11.34
N GLY A 145 -7.88 -4.91 12.21
CA GLY A 145 -7.60 -3.84 13.19
C GLY A 145 -7.57 -2.43 12.59
N GLU A 146 -8.08 -2.25 11.38
CA GLU A 146 -8.23 -0.95 10.70
C GLU A 146 -6.93 -0.10 10.70
N PRO A 147 -5.91 -0.52 9.96
CA PRO A 147 -4.63 0.19 9.94
C PRO A 147 -4.80 1.63 9.44
N THR A 148 -4.06 2.55 10.06
CA THR A 148 -4.08 3.98 9.68
C THR A 148 -3.08 4.33 8.58
N THR A 149 -2.25 3.37 8.17
CA THR A 149 -1.32 3.50 7.04
C THR A 149 -1.47 2.28 6.14
N LEU A 150 -1.79 2.53 4.88
CA LEU A 150 -2.04 1.50 3.86
C LEU A 150 -1.10 1.70 2.69
N LEU A 151 -0.35 0.66 2.36
CA LEU A 151 0.54 0.61 1.21
C LEU A 151 0.03 -0.47 0.28
N LEU A 152 -0.40 -0.10 -0.91
CA LEU A 152 -1.09 -0.98 -1.84
C LEU A 152 -0.35 -0.98 -3.19
N ASP A 153 0.13 -2.15 -3.61
CA ASP A 153 0.81 -2.34 -4.90
C ASP A 153 -0.15 -3.06 -5.86
N GLU A 154 -0.54 -2.39 -6.92
CA GLU A 154 -1.51 -2.84 -7.94
C GLU A 154 -2.79 -3.46 -7.31
N PRO A 155 -3.46 -2.75 -6.38
CA PRO A 155 -4.51 -3.36 -5.55
C PRO A 155 -5.73 -3.86 -6.35
N LEU A 156 -6.02 -3.27 -7.52
CA LEU A 156 -7.18 -3.61 -8.34
C LEU A 156 -6.91 -4.69 -9.38
N GLU A 157 -5.66 -5.15 -9.50
CA GLU A 157 -5.31 -6.17 -10.46
C GLU A 157 -6.04 -7.50 -10.18
N SER A 158 -6.48 -8.16 -11.24
CA SER A 158 -7.19 -9.45 -11.18
C SER A 158 -8.50 -9.43 -10.36
N MET A 159 -9.08 -8.25 -10.11
CA MET A 159 -10.38 -8.09 -9.45
C MET A 159 -11.52 -7.91 -10.45
N ASP A 160 -12.68 -8.48 -10.13
CA ASP A 160 -13.91 -8.18 -10.84
C ASP A 160 -14.39 -6.74 -10.56
N ARG A 161 -15.33 -6.26 -11.39
CA ARG A 161 -15.84 -4.89 -11.29
C ARG A 161 -16.44 -4.57 -9.92
N ALA A 162 -17.18 -5.51 -9.33
CA ALA A 162 -17.84 -5.28 -8.04
C ALA A 162 -16.80 -5.10 -6.93
N MET A 163 -15.76 -5.94 -6.91
CA MET A 163 -14.70 -5.87 -5.93
C MET A 163 -13.83 -4.61 -6.11
N ARG A 164 -13.56 -4.20 -7.37
CA ARG A 164 -12.87 -2.93 -7.66
C ARG A 164 -13.63 -1.74 -7.10
N THR A 165 -14.94 -1.66 -7.36
CA THR A 165 -15.81 -0.59 -6.84
C THR A 165 -15.81 -0.59 -5.30
N TRP A 166 -15.96 -1.77 -4.69
CA TRP A 166 -15.95 -1.90 -3.24
C TRP A 166 -14.61 -1.44 -2.62
N LEU A 167 -13.47 -1.92 -3.16
CA LEU A 167 -12.15 -1.54 -2.62
C LEU A 167 -11.89 -0.03 -2.76
N THR A 168 -12.28 0.56 -3.89
CA THR A 168 -12.14 2.00 -4.12
C THR A 168 -12.97 2.81 -3.11
N ALA A 169 -14.22 2.39 -2.85
CA ALA A 169 -15.06 3.00 -1.82
C ALA A 169 -14.44 2.85 -0.42
N TRP A 170 -13.95 1.67 -0.08
CA TRP A 170 -13.30 1.42 1.21
C TRP A 170 -12.02 2.28 1.40
N ILE A 171 -11.20 2.45 0.34
CA ILE A 171 -10.04 3.35 0.35
C ILE A 171 -10.48 4.80 0.60
N THR A 172 -11.58 5.23 -0.02
CA THR A 172 -12.15 6.57 0.18
C THR A 172 -12.51 6.79 1.65
N GLU A 173 -13.30 5.88 2.22
CA GLU A 173 -13.71 5.96 3.62
C GLU A 173 -12.52 5.92 4.59
N ALA A 174 -11.53 5.06 4.33
CA ALA A 174 -10.31 5.02 5.14
C ALA A 174 -9.56 6.36 5.10
N SER A 175 -9.43 6.95 3.92
CA SER A 175 -8.82 8.26 3.73
C SER A 175 -9.58 9.38 4.44
N GLU A 176 -10.91 9.36 4.41
CA GLU A 176 -11.77 10.32 5.12
C GLU A 176 -11.66 10.19 6.64
N ARG A 177 -11.45 8.97 7.15
CA ARG A 177 -11.13 8.73 8.57
C ARG A 177 -9.72 9.13 8.97
N GLY A 178 -8.92 9.70 8.04
CA GLY A 178 -7.58 10.20 8.30
C GLY A 178 -6.46 9.19 8.06
N ALA A 179 -6.71 8.07 7.39
CA ALA A 179 -5.67 7.15 7.00
C ALA A 179 -4.73 7.74 5.94
N THR A 180 -3.46 7.38 6.00
CA THR A 180 -2.48 7.62 4.95
C THR A 180 -2.50 6.42 4.00
N VAL A 181 -2.92 6.62 2.76
CA VAL A 181 -3.03 5.55 1.76
C VAL A 181 -2.08 5.84 0.61
N VAL A 182 -1.15 4.93 0.32
CA VAL A 182 -0.26 5.00 -0.84
C VAL A 182 -0.63 3.89 -1.80
N VAL A 183 -0.96 4.23 -3.03
CA VAL A 183 -1.35 3.28 -4.07
C VAL A 183 -0.37 3.38 -5.23
N ALA A 184 0.40 2.32 -5.47
CA ALA A 184 1.12 2.17 -6.72
C ALA A 184 0.20 1.47 -7.73
N THR A 185 -0.01 2.09 -8.88
CA THR A 185 -0.84 1.51 -9.93
C THR A 185 -0.54 2.10 -11.29
N HIS A 186 -0.76 1.31 -12.33
CA HIS A 186 -0.79 1.76 -13.72
C HIS A 186 -2.21 2.13 -14.17
N ASP A 187 -3.25 1.63 -13.48
CA ASP A 187 -4.65 1.96 -13.71
C ASP A 187 -5.06 3.11 -12.77
N ILE A 188 -4.79 4.33 -13.21
CA ILE A 188 -5.01 5.54 -12.39
C ILE A 188 -6.47 5.98 -12.34
N GLU A 189 -7.27 5.61 -13.33
CA GLU A 189 -8.63 6.14 -13.54
C GLU A 189 -9.51 6.02 -12.28
N PRO A 190 -9.55 4.89 -11.55
CA PRO A 190 -10.37 4.77 -10.34
C PRO A 190 -9.93 5.69 -9.20
N PHE A 191 -8.70 6.20 -9.23
CA PHE A 191 -8.10 6.98 -8.16
C PHE A 191 -7.98 8.47 -8.44
N VAL A 192 -8.21 8.93 -9.68
CA VAL A 192 -8.05 10.34 -10.07
C VAL A 192 -8.84 11.28 -9.16
N GLY A 193 -10.09 10.93 -8.85
CA GLY A 193 -10.95 11.74 -7.97
C GLY A 193 -10.53 11.70 -6.49
N LEU A 194 -9.85 10.65 -6.06
CA LEU A 194 -9.48 10.41 -4.67
C LEU A 194 -8.10 10.97 -4.32
N ALA A 195 -7.20 11.02 -5.31
CA ALA A 195 -5.82 11.43 -5.11
C ALA A 195 -5.73 12.88 -4.63
N LYS A 196 -5.04 13.08 -3.51
CA LYS A 196 -4.69 14.40 -2.97
C LYS A 196 -3.33 14.86 -3.49
N ARG A 197 -2.43 13.91 -3.76
CA ARG A 197 -1.05 14.11 -4.23
C ARG A 197 -0.53 12.91 -5.00
N ALA A 198 0.63 13.05 -5.60
CA ALA A 198 1.36 11.94 -6.19
C ALA A 198 2.82 11.96 -5.74
N VAL A 199 3.42 10.78 -5.65
CA VAL A 199 4.88 10.60 -5.60
C VAL A 199 5.27 10.00 -6.95
N VAL A 200 6.07 10.71 -7.70
CA VAL A 200 6.53 10.29 -9.03
C VAL A 200 7.95 9.78 -8.91
N VAL A 201 8.18 8.53 -9.27
CA VAL A 201 9.51 7.92 -9.26
C VAL A 201 10.08 7.94 -10.66
N THR A 202 11.17 8.70 -10.85
CA THR A 202 11.91 8.78 -12.11
C THR A 202 13.38 8.48 -11.84
N ARG A 203 13.95 7.52 -12.58
CA ARG A 203 15.39 7.15 -12.45
C ARG A 203 15.80 6.95 -10.97
N ASP A 204 15.03 6.16 -10.25
CA ASP A 204 15.26 5.81 -8.83
C ASP A 204 15.18 7.00 -7.84
N THR A 205 14.63 8.13 -8.27
CA THR A 205 14.43 9.32 -7.42
C THR A 205 12.94 9.60 -7.31
N PRO A 206 12.34 9.45 -6.11
CA PRO A 206 10.96 9.82 -5.86
C PRO A 206 10.82 11.32 -5.58
N GLU A 207 9.85 11.96 -6.22
CA GLU A 207 9.50 13.37 -6.04
C GLU A 207 8.03 13.51 -5.67
N LEU A 208 7.75 14.37 -4.67
CA LEU A 208 6.37 14.67 -4.26
C LEU A 208 5.78 15.74 -5.17
N VAL A 209 4.62 15.45 -5.74
CA VAL A 209 3.81 16.38 -6.55
C VAL A 209 2.57 16.77 -5.76
N GLU A 210 2.55 17.98 -5.24
CA GLU A 210 1.46 18.56 -4.42
C GLU A 210 1.46 20.09 -4.55
N PRO A 211 0.30 20.76 -4.70
CA PRO A 211 -1.03 20.18 -4.88
C PRO A 211 -1.27 19.63 -6.29
N LEU A 212 -2.19 18.65 -6.40
CA LEU A 212 -2.69 18.24 -7.70
C LEU A 212 -3.72 19.25 -8.24
N PRO A 213 -3.87 19.37 -9.58
CA PRO A 213 -4.87 20.25 -10.17
C PRO A 213 -6.27 20.00 -9.61
N PRO A 214 -7.06 21.03 -9.27
CA PRO A 214 -8.43 20.88 -8.79
C PRO A 214 -9.37 20.33 -9.88
N ASP A 215 -9.13 20.68 -11.13
CA ASP A 215 -9.87 20.13 -12.28
C ASP A 215 -9.51 18.67 -12.51
N VAL A 216 -10.54 17.80 -12.55
CA VAL A 216 -10.37 16.34 -12.65
C VAL A 216 -9.69 15.95 -13.96
N SER A 217 -10.02 16.60 -15.08
CA SER A 217 -9.43 16.29 -16.39
C SER A 217 -7.96 16.70 -16.47
N ALA A 218 -7.61 17.87 -15.91
CA ALA A 218 -6.24 18.32 -15.81
C ALA A 218 -5.42 17.40 -14.89
N ARG A 219 -6.00 16.99 -13.75
CA ARG A 219 -5.42 16.03 -12.83
C ARG A 219 -5.17 14.69 -13.50
N ALA A 220 -6.15 14.14 -14.22
CA ALA A 220 -6.00 12.89 -14.96
C ALA A 220 -4.84 12.95 -15.96
N ARG A 221 -4.73 14.03 -16.74
CA ARG A 221 -3.63 14.23 -17.69
C ARG A 221 -2.26 14.28 -17.01
N LEU A 222 -2.16 15.01 -15.89
CA LEU A 222 -0.92 15.09 -15.10
C LEU A 222 -0.51 13.73 -14.57
N LEU A 223 -1.43 13.00 -13.95
CA LEU A 223 -1.17 11.68 -13.37
C LEU A 223 -0.80 10.65 -14.46
N ASP A 224 -1.48 10.67 -15.61
CA ASP A 224 -1.16 9.79 -16.74
C ASP A 224 0.23 10.08 -17.34
N ALA A 225 0.58 11.35 -17.53
CA ALA A 225 1.92 11.75 -17.96
C ALA A 225 2.99 11.30 -16.96
N SER A 226 2.74 11.48 -15.66
CA SER A 226 3.63 11.04 -14.57
C SER A 226 3.81 9.53 -14.54
N ALA A 227 2.75 8.76 -14.76
CA ALA A 227 2.80 7.29 -14.83
C ALA A 227 3.69 6.81 -15.99
N ARG A 228 3.73 7.56 -17.09
CA ARG A 228 4.60 7.27 -18.26
C ARG A 228 6.04 7.81 -18.11
N GLY A 229 6.35 8.47 -17.01
CA GLY A 229 7.67 9.09 -16.80
C GLY A 229 7.91 10.36 -17.59
N VAL A 230 6.85 10.99 -18.08
CA VAL A 230 6.93 12.32 -18.72
C VAL A 230 6.70 13.33 -17.61
N MET A 231 7.75 14.01 -17.17
CA MET A 231 7.62 15.13 -16.22
C MET A 231 6.87 16.25 -16.92
N VAL A 232 5.69 16.58 -16.41
CA VAL A 232 4.98 17.80 -16.79
C VAL A 232 5.43 18.89 -15.82
N VAL A 233 6.36 19.72 -16.30
CA VAL A 233 6.79 20.94 -15.62
C VAL A 233 5.67 21.98 -15.69
#